data_0db74e33b626c5bb1c077f030b12fbd7
#
_entry.id   0db74e33b626c5bb1c077f030b12fbd7
#
_cell.length_a   1.000
_cell.length_b   1.000
_cell.length_c   1.000
_cell.angle_alpha   90.00
_cell.angle_beta   90.00
_cell.angle_gamma   90.00
#
_symmetry.space_group_name_H-M   'P 1'
#
loop_
_entity.id
_entity.type
_entity.pdbx_description
1 polymer ?
#
loop_
_entity_poly.entity_id
_entity_poly.type
_entity_poly.pdbx_seq_one_letter_code
_entity_poly.pdbx_strand_id
1 'polypeptide(L)'
;MLPEAEAPDISSTEALKNTLVSARSVAYSLGGASGIYLQQLMKSLGIEEAVNSRASAIAEGFTATKLIDGSADIAVQQISELLTIEGIKVIGPLPQDVQKVTSFQAGIFRHAKNPDGALTLLEYLRSEPAKKAYESFGLRFIP
;
A
#
# COMPACT_ATOMS: atom_id res chain seq x y z
N MET A 1 3.51 8.24 -7.10
CA MET A 1 3.72 9.18 -8.22
C MET A 1 5.19 9.31 -8.56
N LEU A 2 5.53 9.82 -9.73
CA LEU A 2 6.91 10.16 -10.09
C LEU A 2 7.41 11.37 -9.30
N PRO A 3 8.73 11.49 -9.00
CA PRO A 3 9.28 12.54 -8.14
C PRO A 3 9.08 13.96 -8.69
N GLU A 4 9.14 14.13 -10.02
CA GLU A 4 9.00 15.42 -10.71
C GLU A 4 7.55 15.89 -10.86
N ALA A 5 6.58 15.01 -10.62
CA ALA A 5 5.17 15.39 -10.71
C ALA A 5 4.74 16.21 -9.48
N GLU A 6 3.83 17.16 -9.71
CA GLU A 6 3.22 17.90 -8.62
C GLU A 6 2.42 16.97 -7.70
N ALA A 7 2.64 17.10 -6.39
CA ALA A 7 1.96 16.25 -5.42
C ALA A 7 0.47 16.61 -5.36
N PRO A 8 -0.43 15.65 -5.64
CA PRO A 8 -1.86 15.92 -5.55
C PRO A 8 -2.29 16.10 -4.10
N ASP A 9 -3.37 16.81 -3.90
CA ASP A 9 -3.97 16.97 -2.58
C ASP A 9 -4.73 15.67 -2.18
N ILE A 10 -4.31 15.08 -1.08
CA ILE A 10 -4.97 13.94 -0.42
C ILE A 10 -5.26 14.24 1.06
N SER A 11 -5.37 15.50 1.45
CA SER A 11 -5.53 15.93 2.84
C SER A 11 -6.90 15.60 3.45
N SER A 12 -7.91 15.34 2.62
CA SER A 12 -9.26 14.99 3.03
C SER A 12 -9.85 13.93 2.10
N THR A 13 -10.93 13.30 2.52
CA THR A 13 -11.67 12.32 1.69
C THR A 13 -12.14 12.93 0.38
N GLU A 14 -12.61 14.19 0.39
CA GLU A 14 -13.05 14.87 -0.83
C GLU A 14 -11.87 15.23 -1.75
N ALA A 15 -10.75 15.68 -1.19
CA ALA A 15 -9.52 15.93 -1.95
C ALA A 15 -8.99 14.64 -2.60
N LEU A 16 -8.94 13.54 -1.84
CA LEU A 16 -8.59 12.22 -2.37
C LEU A 16 -9.51 11.78 -3.52
N LYS A 17 -10.83 11.93 -3.35
CA LYS A 17 -11.83 11.63 -4.38
C LYS A 17 -11.55 12.40 -5.66
N ASN A 18 -11.37 13.73 -5.55
CA ASN A 18 -11.07 14.58 -6.67
C ASN A 18 -9.76 14.21 -7.36
N THR A 19 -8.72 13.90 -6.58
CA THR A 19 -7.42 13.40 -7.06
C THR A 19 -7.58 12.11 -7.88
N LEU A 20 -8.29 11.11 -7.35
CA LEU A 20 -8.48 9.83 -8.04
C LEU A 20 -9.31 9.99 -9.33
N VAL A 21 -10.32 10.86 -9.31
CA VAL A 21 -11.18 11.12 -10.49
C VAL A 21 -10.46 11.93 -11.56
N SER A 22 -9.57 12.85 -11.19
CA SER A 22 -8.86 13.69 -12.15
C SER A 22 -7.59 13.05 -12.72
N ALA A 23 -7.03 12.03 -12.06
CA ALA A 23 -5.85 11.32 -12.54
C ALA A 23 -6.09 10.70 -13.93
N ARG A 24 -5.09 10.74 -14.81
CA ARG A 24 -5.14 10.07 -16.12
C ARG A 24 -5.29 8.56 -15.95
N SER A 25 -4.58 7.98 -15.00
CA SER A 25 -4.69 6.56 -14.65
C SER A 25 -4.25 6.33 -13.19
N VAL A 26 -4.97 5.45 -12.51
CA VAL A 26 -4.65 4.99 -11.15
C VAL A 26 -4.27 3.53 -11.19
N ALA A 27 -3.07 3.19 -10.69
CA ALA A 27 -2.63 1.81 -10.54
C ALA A 27 -3.00 1.26 -9.16
N TYR A 28 -3.59 0.08 -9.13
CA TYR A 28 -3.89 -0.66 -7.91
C TYR A 28 -3.91 -2.17 -8.16
N SER A 29 -3.80 -2.99 -7.11
CA SER A 29 -3.83 -4.44 -7.24
C SER A 29 -5.26 -4.98 -7.12
N LEU A 30 -5.60 -6.02 -7.90
CA LEU A 30 -6.92 -6.65 -7.85
C LEU A 30 -7.09 -7.55 -6.62
N GLY A 31 -6.04 -8.25 -6.20
CA GLY A 31 -6.09 -9.29 -5.17
C GLY A 31 -5.40 -8.95 -3.84
N GLY A 32 -4.62 -7.89 -3.76
CA GLY A 32 -3.93 -7.47 -2.54
C GLY A 32 -4.87 -6.75 -1.56
N ALA A 33 -4.54 -6.78 -0.27
CA ALA A 33 -5.35 -6.17 0.79
C ALA A 33 -5.64 -4.67 0.55
N SER A 34 -4.63 -3.92 0.08
CA SER A 34 -4.78 -2.51 -0.28
C SER A 34 -5.68 -2.30 -1.51
N GLY A 35 -5.56 -3.16 -2.51
CA GLY A 35 -6.37 -3.08 -3.73
C GLY A 35 -7.84 -3.43 -3.49
N ILE A 36 -8.11 -4.50 -2.72
CA ILE A 36 -9.47 -4.86 -2.32
C ILE A 36 -10.11 -3.71 -1.52
N TYR A 37 -9.36 -3.11 -0.61
CA TYR A 37 -9.83 -1.97 0.14
C TYR A 37 -10.11 -0.76 -0.75
N LEU A 38 -9.20 -0.43 -1.68
CA LEU A 38 -9.40 0.71 -2.61
C LEU A 38 -10.65 0.53 -3.46
N GLN A 39 -10.91 -0.67 -3.97
CA GLN A 39 -12.13 -0.96 -4.73
C GLN A 39 -13.39 -0.71 -3.89
N GLN A 40 -13.41 -1.16 -2.64
CA GLN A 40 -14.51 -0.89 -1.72
C GLN A 40 -14.67 0.61 -1.43
N LEU A 41 -13.56 1.33 -1.25
CA LEU A 41 -13.55 2.77 -1.02
C LEU A 41 -14.08 3.52 -2.24
N MET A 42 -13.60 3.23 -3.44
CA MET A 42 -14.10 3.85 -4.68
C MET A 42 -15.61 3.65 -4.86
N LYS A 43 -16.10 2.45 -4.55
CA LYS A 43 -17.53 2.15 -4.57
C LYS A 43 -18.30 2.99 -3.55
N SER A 44 -17.82 3.09 -2.32
CA SER A 44 -18.47 3.90 -1.26
C SER A 44 -18.49 5.40 -1.57
N LEU A 45 -17.46 5.87 -2.29
CA LEU A 45 -17.35 7.27 -2.74
C LEU A 45 -18.10 7.55 -4.05
N GLY A 46 -18.66 6.53 -4.69
CA GLY A 46 -19.37 6.66 -5.96
C GLY A 46 -18.49 7.02 -7.17
N ILE A 47 -17.21 6.65 -7.13
CA ILE A 47 -16.22 6.95 -8.19
C ILE A 47 -15.65 5.72 -8.90
N GLU A 48 -16.16 4.55 -8.58
CA GLU A 48 -15.63 3.27 -9.07
C GLU A 48 -15.58 3.23 -10.61
N GLU A 49 -16.65 3.58 -11.29
CA GLU A 49 -16.72 3.56 -12.76
C GLU A 49 -15.78 4.60 -13.37
N ALA A 50 -15.77 5.82 -12.82
CA ALA A 50 -14.92 6.92 -13.31
C ALA A 50 -13.43 6.59 -13.23
N VAL A 51 -12.99 5.93 -12.17
CA VAL A 51 -11.59 5.53 -12.00
C VAL A 51 -11.27 4.27 -12.82
N ASN A 52 -12.12 3.23 -12.75
CA ASN A 52 -11.86 1.95 -13.40
C ASN A 52 -11.84 2.02 -14.93
N SER A 53 -12.56 2.97 -15.53
CA SER A 53 -12.56 3.17 -16.99
C SER A 53 -11.17 3.44 -17.58
N ARG A 54 -10.19 3.85 -16.74
CA ARG A 54 -8.82 4.18 -17.15
C ARG A 54 -7.75 3.69 -16.16
N ALA A 55 -8.10 2.79 -15.24
CA ALA A 55 -7.19 2.25 -14.27
C ALA A 55 -6.16 1.28 -14.87
N SER A 56 -4.97 1.27 -14.31
CA SER A 56 -3.93 0.27 -14.57
C SER A 56 -3.95 -0.79 -13.45
N ALA A 57 -5.03 -1.58 -13.40
CA ALA A 57 -5.19 -2.63 -12.42
C ALA A 57 -4.28 -3.83 -12.71
N ILE A 58 -3.58 -4.34 -11.69
CA ILE A 58 -2.67 -5.48 -11.80
C ILE A 58 -3.15 -6.66 -10.95
N ALA A 59 -2.95 -7.88 -11.44
CA ALA A 59 -3.34 -9.08 -10.71
C ALA A 59 -2.41 -9.32 -9.50
N GLU A 60 -1.11 -9.10 -9.69
CA GLU A 60 -0.05 -9.34 -8.70
C GLU A 60 1.15 -8.42 -8.94
N GLY A 61 2.03 -8.29 -7.94
CA GLY A 61 3.23 -7.46 -8.00
C GLY A 61 3.05 -6.05 -7.42
N PHE A 62 3.96 -5.16 -7.78
CA PHE A 62 4.02 -3.80 -7.23
C PHE A 62 3.36 -2.79 -8.16
N THR A 63 2.34 -2.09 -7.67
CA THR A 63 1.60 -1.08 -8.44
C THR A 63 2.48 0.09 -8.89
N ALA A 64 3.54 0.40 -8.14
CA ALA A 64 4.49 1.46 -8.46
C ALA A 64 5.25 1.22 -9.77
N THR A 65 5.33 -0.02 -10.26
CA THR A 65 5.91 -0.30 -11.59
C THR A 65 5.14 0.37 -12.72
N LYS A 66 3.83 0.62 -12.51
CA LYS A 66 2.97 1.33 -13.46
C LYS A 66 3.24 2.84 -13.54
N LEU A 67 3.88 3.39 -12.51
CA LEU A 67 4.42 4.76 -12.57
C LEU A 67 5.67 4.81 -13.44
N ILE A 68 6.58 3.85 -13.24
CA ILE A 68 7.87 3.79 -13.94
C ILE A 68 7.68 3.53 -15.45
N ASP A 69 6.74 2.66 -15.82
CA ASP A 69 6.45 2.36 -17.23
C ASP A 69 5.52 3.39 -17.90
N GLY A 70 5.08 4.43 -17.15
CA GLY A 70 4.22 5.51 -17.65
C GLY A 70 2.74 5.13 -17.82
N SER A 71 2.32 3.93 -17.38
CA SER A 71 0.94 3.47 -17.51
C SER A 71 -0.01 4.14 -16.52
N ALA A 72 0.50 4.72 -15.41
CA ALA A 72 -0.30 5.39 -14.40
C ALA A 72 0.39 6.64 -13.86
N ASP A 73 -0.42 7.59 -13.37
CA ASP A 73 0.07 8.80 -12.69
C ASP A 73 0.13 8.61 -11.17
N ILE A 74 -0.80 7.81 -10.65
CA ILE A 74 -0.93 7.52 -9.23
C ILE A 74 -0.91 6.00 -9.04
N ALA A 75 -0.19 5.53 -8.01
CA ALA A 75 -0.22 4.14 -7.57
C ALA A 75 -0.67 4.08 -6.11
N VAL A 76 -1.58 3.16 -5.82
CA VAL A 76 -2.09 2.91 -4.48
C VAL A 76 -1.74 1.49 -4.05
N GLN A 77 -0.98 1.40 -2.96
CA GLN A 77 -0.55 0.13 -2.36
C GLN A 77 -0.17 0.38 -0.90
N GLN A 78 0.18 -0.66 -0.14
CA GLN A 78 0.72 -0.47 1.20
C GLN A 78 2.03 0.33 1.13
N ILE A 79 2.22 1.26 2.07
CA ILE A 79 3.41 2.13 2.09
C ILE A 79 4.70 1.30 2.11
N SER A 80 4.73 0.20 2.86
CA SER A 80 5.88 -0.70 2.92
C SER A 80 6.23 -1.34 1.57
N GLU A 81 5.25 -1.57 0.72
CA GLU A 81 5.46 -2.10 -0.63
C GLU A 81 5.93 -0.99 -1.58
N LEU A 82 5.34 0.21 -1.48
CA LEU A 82 5.76 1.36 -2.29
C LEU A 82 7.21 1.76 -2.01
N LEU A 83 7.64 1.73 -0.75
CA LEU A 83 9.00 2.09 -0.33
C LEU A 83 10.08 1.11 -0.81
N THR A 84 9.71 -0.05 -1.36
CA THR A 84 10.68 -0.98 -1.99
C THR A 84 11.04 -0.59 -3.43
N ILE A 85 10.31 0.33 -4.04
CA ILE A 85 10.50 0.71 -5.45
C ILE A 85 11.21 2.06 -5.52
N GLU A 86 12.37 2.07 -6.15
CA GLU A 86 13.13 3.29 -6.42
C GLU A 86 12.50 4.13 -7.54
N GLY A 87 12.81 5.41 -7.58
CA GLY A 87 12.34 6.33 -8.63
C GLY A 87 10.89 6.78 -8.48
N ILE A 88 10.28 6.59 -7.31
CA ILE A 88 8.94 7.10 -7.01
C ILE A 88 8.94 7.99 -5.76
N LYS A 89 7.92 8.83 -5.64
CA LYS A 89 7.63 9.63 -4.45
C LYS A 89 6.37 9.10 -3.78
N VAL A 90 6.49 8.65 -2.53
CA VAL A 90 5.35 8.31 -1.68
C VAL A 90 4.80 9.61 -1.09
N ILE A 91 3.52 9.90 -1.34
CA ILE A 91 2.87 11.16 -0.91
C ILE A 91 2.41 11.06 0.55
N GLY A 92 1.99 9.88 0.97
CA GLY A 92 1.53 9.64 2.34
C GLY A 92 0.42 8.58 2.42
N PRO A 93 -0.13 8.39 3.63
CA PRO A 93 -1.29 7.55 3.85
C PRO A 93 -2.56 8.19 3.27
N LEU A 94 -3.62 7.41 3.16
CA LEU A 94 -4.95 7.93 2.87
C LEU A 94 -5.42 8.88 4.00
N PRO A 95 -6.39 9.78 3.74
CA PRO A 95 -6.99 10.60 4.78
C PRO A 95 -7.50 9.76 5.95
N GLN A 96 -7.39 10.29 7.17
CA GLN A 96 -7.69 9.56 8.40
C GLN A 96 -9.08 8.92 8.42
N ASP A 97 -10.08 9.61 7.87
CA ASP A 97 -11.48 9.16 7.84
C ASP A 97 -11.69 7.91 6.98
N VAL A 98 -10.80 7.69 6.01
CA VAL A 98 -10.84 6.56 5.07
C VAL A 98 -9.55 5.73 5.11
N GLN A 99 -8.70 5.92 6.12
CA GLN A 99 -7.49 5.12 6.29
C GLN A 99 -7.83 3.75 6.89
N LYS A 100 -7.35 2.70 6.23
CA LYS A 100 -7.38 1.34 6.78
C LYS A 100 -5.96 0.89 7.12
N VAL A 101 -5.73 0.57 8.37
CA VAL A 101 -4.47 -0.02 8.84
C VAL A 101 -4.56 -1.54 8.73
N THR A 102 -3.56 -2.17 8.13
CA THR A 102 -3.42 -3.62 8.07
C THR A 102 -2.41 -4.08 9.12
N SER A 103 -2.84 -4.97 10.02
CA SER A 103 -1.96 -5.59 11.01
C SER A 103 -1.48 -6.94 10.49
N PHE A 104 -0.17 -7.15 10.53
CA PHE A 104 0.46 -8.42 10.24
C PHE A 104 0.78 -9.14 11.55
N GLN A 105 0.58 -10.44 11.59
CA GLN A 105 0.84 -11.27 12.75
C GLN A 105 1.66 -12.48 12.34
N ALA A 106 2.54 -12.93 13.22
CA ALA A 106 3.31 -14.16 13.06
C ALA A 106 3.02 -15.11 14.22
N GLY A 107 2.99 -16.40 13.92
CA GLY A 107 2.76 -17.46 14.91
C GLY A 107 3.44 -18.75 14.52
N ILE A 108 3.56 -19.69 15.46
CA ILE A 108 4.12 -21.01 15.23
C ILE A 108 2.99 -22.01 15.07
N PHE A 109 3.00 -22.77 13.99
CA PHE A 109 2.04 -23.86 13.81
C PHE A 109 2.24 -24.94 14.90
N ARG A 110 1.13 -25.50 15.40
CA ARG A 110 1.15 -26.55 16.43
C ARG A 110 2.02 -27.76 16.09
N HIS A 111 2.12 -28.08 14.81
CA HIS A 111 2.92 -29.20 14.28
C HIS A 111 4.07 -28.70 13.41
N ALA A 112 4.71 -27.60 13.80
CA ALA A 112 5.90 -27.11 13.12
C ALA A 112 7.01 -28.18 13.17
N LYS A 113 7.71 -28.40 12.05
CA LYS A 113 8.82 -29.35 11.97
C LYS A 113 10.05 -28.91 12.77
N ASN A 114 10.22 -27.59 12.95
CA ASN A 114 11.31 -27.00 13.73
C ASN A 114 10.73 -25.89 14.62
N PRO A 115 10.10 -26.21 15.75
CA PRO A 115 9.49 -25.22 16.63
C PRO A 115 10.53 -24.29 17.29
N ASP A 116 11.72 -24.81 17.63
CA ASP A 116 12.78 -24.01 18.26
C ASP A 116 13.33 -22.95 17.30
N GLY A 117 13.57 -23.32 16.03
CA GLY A 117 13.98 -22.38 15.00
C GLY A 117 12.89 -21.34 14.70
N ALA A 118 11.61 -21.73 14.74
CA ALA A 118 10.50 -20.82 14.59
C ALA A 118 10.42 -19.82 15.76
N LEU A 119 10.65 -20.29 16.99
CA LEU A 119 10.71 -19.42 18.17
C LEU A 119 11.85 -18.40 18.06
N THR A 120 13.06 -18.88 17.71
CA THR A 120 14.22 -18.00 17.49
C THR A 120 13.92 -16.92 16.44
N LEU A 121 13.24 -17.27 15.34
CA LEU A 121 12.81 -16.29 14.33
C LEU A 121 11.83 -15.26 14.91
N LEU A 122 10.82 -15.70 15.67
CA LEU A 122 9.87 -14.77 16.31
C LEU A 122 10.55 -13.82 17.28
N GLU A 123 11.53 -14.31 18.05
CA GLU A 123 12.33 -13.47 18.95
C GLU A 123 13.14 -12.44 18.16
N TYR A 124 13.77 -12.87 17.06
CA TYR A 124 14.48 -11.94 16.17
C TYR A 124 13.56 -10.88 15.58
N LEU A 125 12.36 -11.26 15.12
CA LEU A 125 11.37 -10.32 14.58
C LEU A 125 10.89 -9.27 15.61
N ARG A 126 11.11 -9.52 16.90
CA ARG A 126 10.82 -8.57 18.00
C ARG A 126 12.03 -7.76 18.44
N SER A 127 13.20 -8.03 17.88
CA SER A 127 14.46 -7.36 18.25
C SER A 127 14.51 -5.91 17.75
N GLU A 128 15.37 -5.09 18.35
CA GLU A 128 15.59 -3.70 17.94
C GLU A 128 16.06 -3.55 16.48
N PRO A 129 16.96 -4.42 15.94
CA PRO A 129 17.28 -4.37 14.53
C PRO A 129 16.06 -4.60 13.61
N ALA A 130 15.19 -5.56 13.95
CA ALA A 130 13.98 -5.82 13.18
C ALA A 130 12.98 -4.65 13.23
N LYS A 131 12.79 -4.04 14.41
CA LYS A 131 11.94 -2.85 14.59
C LYS A 131 12.42 -1.68 13.74
N LYS A 132 13.73 -1.40 13.74
CA LYS A 132 14.31 -0.36 12.87
C LYS A 132 14.07 -0.64 11.38
N ALA A 133 14.18 -1.90 10.97
CA ALA A 133 13.85 -2.28 9.60
C ALA A 133 12.37 -2.03 9.28
N TYR A 134 11.45 -2.37 10.19
CA TYR A 134 10.02 -2.06 9.99
C TYR A 134 9.78 -0.57 9.83
N GLU A 135 10.35 0.25 10.69
CA GLU A 135 10.21 1.71 10.65
C GLU A 135 10.73 2.30 9.34
N SER A 136 11.87 1.80 8.82
CA SER A 136 12.44 2.27 7.56
C SER A 136 11.53 1.99 6.34
N PHE A 137 10.63 1.00 6.45
CA PHE A 137 9.62 0.69 5.46
C PHE A 137 8.21 1.16 5.85
N GLY A 138 8.10 2.14 6.76
CA GLY A 138 6.81 2.74 7.13
C GLY A 138 5.89 1.81 7.93
N LEU A 139 6.40 0.71 8.46
CA LEU A 139 5.68 -0.17 9.37
C LEU A 139 5.93 0.23 10.83
N ARG A 140 4.99 -0.09 11.70
CA ARG A 140 5.14 0.12 13.15
C ARG A 140 5.03 -1.21 13.87
N PHE A 141 6.00 -1.51 14.72
CA PHE A 141 5.92 -2.68 15.61
C PHE A 141 4.84 -2.45 16.67
N ILE A 142 3.98 -3.45 16.85
CA ILE A 142 2.96 -3.51 17.91
C ILE A 142 3.35 -4.69 18.80
N PRO A 143 3.58 -4.49 20.12
CA PRO A 143 3.99 -5.53 21.06
C PRO A 143 3.01 -6.69 21.15
#